data_a5d8ff058463d34b5ceb2910b73fd386
#
_entry.id   a5d8ff058463d34b5ceb2910b73fd386
#
_cell.length_a   1.000
_cell.length_b   1.000
_cell.length_c   1.000
_cell.angle_alpha   90.00
_cell.angle_beta   90.00
_cell.angle_gamma   90.00
#
_symmetry.space_group_name_H-M   'P 1'
#
loop_
_entity.id
_entity.type
_entity.pdbx_description
1 polymer ?
#
loop_
_entity_poly.entity_id
_entity_poly.type
_entity_poly.pdbx_seq_one_letter_code
_entity_poly.pdbx_strand_id
1 'polypeptide(L)'
;MNKKFTGIAFVALILSWPVSASLSQPKPQTQPQTQQQSQLPPLAHGDGWRLVRSLELGKSGNYIHMVLIDSNRDMDKAVYGAALSKICRSEPDFCRVRFWNQERHVSQSISFKDSEFKALRAEYIFNRAGGVQQLLYACTVVSDKSQCFSN
;
A
#
# COMPACT_ATOMS: atom_id res chain seq x y z
N MET A 1 15.03 -24.96 39.50
CA MET A 1 16.02 -25.93 38.97
C MET A 1 17.12 -25.13 38.29
N ASN A 2 18.27 -25.00 39.01
CA ASN A 2 19.43 -24.23 38.61
C ASN A 2 20.35 -25.07 37.74
N LYS A 3 20.69 -24.64 36.52
CA LYS A 3 21.81 -25.20 35.77
C LYS A 3 22.91 -24.13 35.63
N LYS A 4 24.00 -24.39 36.41
CA LYS A 4 25.28 -23.67 36.30
C LYS A 4 26.00 -24.24 35.07
N PHE A 5 26.50 -23.38 34.19
CA PHE A 5 27.48 -23.74 33.16
C PHE A 5 28.83 -23.11 33.50
N THR A 6 29.79 -23.98 33.62
CA THR A 6 31.20 -23.75 33.99
C THR A 6 31.95 -23.27 32.75
N GLY A 7 32.79 -22.24 32.92
CA GLY A 7 33.61 -21.67 31.85
C GLY A 7 34.84 -22.56 31.53
N ILE A 8 35.23 -22.52 30.30
CA ILE A 8 36.51 -23.04 29.79
C ILE A 8 37.27 -21.86 29.20
N ALA A 9 38.41 -21.55 29.82
CA ALA A 9 39.37 -20.57 29.34
C ALA A 9 40.29 -21.23 28.30
N PHE A 10 40.32 -20.67 27.10
CA PHE A 10 41.34 -20.97 26.09
C PHE A 10 42.39 -19.86 26.07
N VAL A 11 43.61 -20.21 26.43
CA VAL A 11 44.81 -19.41 26.25
C VAL A 11 45.33 -19.64 24.83
N ALA A 12 45.34 -18.60 24.01
CA ALA A 12 45.93 -18.66 22.67
C ALA A 12 47.26 -17.89 22.67
N LEU A 13 48.34 -18.61 22.42
CA LEU A 13 49.67 -18.10 22.18
C LEU A 13 49.73 -17.30 20.88
N ILE A 14 50.23 -16.07 20.98
CA ILE A 14 50.48 -15.20 19.83
C ILE A 14 51.91 -15.40 19.37
N LEU A 15 52.11 -15.98 18.21
CA LEU A 15 53.37 -15.95 17.47
C LEU A 15 53.41 -14.69 16.58
N SER A 16 54.32 -13.78 16.91
CA SER A 16 54.59 -12.56 16.17
C SER A 16 55.53 -12.87 14.98
N TRP A 17 55.04 -12.61 13.77
CA TRP A 17 55.92 -12.57 12.57
C TRP A 17 55.96 -11.14 12.03
N PRO A 18 57.12 -10.53 11.80
CA PRO A 18 57.24 -9.28 11.10
C PRO A 18 57.27 -9.55 9.59
N VAL A 19 56.20 -9.19 8.88
CA VAL A 19 56.23 -9.12 7.43
C VAL A 19 56.19 -7.64 7.03
N SER A 20 57.34 -7.18 6.56
CA SER A 20 57.47 -5.91 5.85
C SER A 20 56.77 -6.03 4.49
N ALA A 21 55.63 -5.41 4.35
CA ALA A 21 54.94 -5.30 3.06
C ALA A 21 55.00 -3.86 2.56
N SER A 22 55.60 -3.73 1.38
CA SER A 22 55.75 -2.55 0.56
C SER A 22 54.41 -1.85 0.31
N LEU A 23 54.34 -0.54 0.58
CA LEU A 23 53.23 0.33 0.27
C LEU A 23 53.14 0.59 -1.22
N SER A 24 52.29 -0.13 -1.91
CA SER A 24 51.73 0.31 -3.20
C SER A 24 50.32 0.82 -2.95
N GLN A 25 50.17 2.14 -2.93
CA GLN A 25 48.85 2.80 -2.86
C GLN A 25 48.06 2.49 -4.14
N PRO A 26 46.88 1.88 -4.05
CA PRO A 26 45.96 1.86 -5.17
C PRO A 26 45.31 3.25 -5.33
N LYS A 27 45.44 3.78 -6.54
CA LYS A 27 44.78 4.98 -7.04
C LYS A 27 43.28 4.89 -6.77
N PRO A 28 42.61 5.95 -6.26
CA PRO A 28 41.17 5.93 -6.06
C PRO A 28 40.46 5.74 -7.40
N GLN A 29 39.89 4.57 -7.63
CA GLN A 29 38.94 4.35 -8.70
C GLN A 29 37.63 5.04 -8.26
N THR A 30 37.32 6.13 -8.91
CA THR A 30 35.99 6.78 -8.86
C THR A 30 35.01 5.81 -9.52
N GLN A 31 34.39 4.93 -8.73
CA GLN A 31 33.24 4.17 -9.18
C GLN A 31 32.10 5.15 -9.41
N PRO A 32 31.42 5.11 -10.57
CA PRO A 32 30.17 5.82 -10.74
C PRO A 32 29.19 5.25 -9.71
N GLN A 33 28.81 6.04 -8.71
CA GLN A 33 27.68 5.73 -7.86
C GLN A 33 26.45 5.74 -8.75
N THR A 34 26.04 4.57 -9.20
CA THR A 34 24.70 4.35 -9.73
C THR A 34 23.77 4.67 -8.57
N GLN A 35 23.16 5.86 -8.63
CA GLN A 35 22.06 6.25 -7.73
C GLN A 35 20.98 5.20 -7.91
N GLN A 36 20.94 4.21 -7.01
CA GLN A 36 19.78 3.37 -6.80
C GLN A 36 18.66 4.30 -6.32
N GLN A 37 17.92 4.88 -7.28
CA GLN A 37 16.62 5.45 -6.99
C GLN A 37 15.79 4.34 -6.36
N SER A 38 15.50 4.48 -5.07
CA SER A 38 14.53 3.66 -4.35
C SER A 38 13.17 3.88 -5.03
N GLN A 39 12.91 3.15 -6.11
CA GLN A 39 11.60 3.12 -6.72
C GLN A 39 10.68 2.41 -5.74
N LEU A 40 9.83 3.17 -5.08
CA LEU A 40 8.67 2.63 -4.37
C LEU A 40 7.94 1.67 -5.32
N PRO A 41 7.52 0.48 -4.85
CA PRO A 41 6.79 -0.44 -5.70
C PRO A 41 5.59 0.28 -6.32
N PRO A 42 5.32 0.04 -7.61
CA PRO A 42 4.22 0.70 -8.29
C PRO A 42 2.90 0.38 -7.59
N LEU A 43 2.09 1.40 -7.38
CA LEU A 43 0.76 1.25 -6.81
C LEU A 43 -0.09 0.29 -7.66
N ALA A 44 -0.97 -0.47 -7.03
CA ALA A 44 -1.84 -1.42 -7.72
C ALA A 44 -2.66 -0.72 -8.82
N HIS A 45 -2.75 -1.36 -9.97
CA HIS A 45 -3.53 -0.87 -11.11
C HIS A 45 -4.07 -2.04 -11.95
N GLY A 46 -5.02 -1.75 -12.83
CA GLY A 46 -5.58 -2.67 -13.81
C GLY A 46 -6.20 -1.92 -14.97
N ASP A 47 -6.91 -2.64 -15.85
CA ASP A 47 -7.62 -2.04 -16.97
C ASP A 47 -8.77 -1.16 -16.48
N GLY A 48 -8.69 0.12 -16.77
CA GLY A 48 -9.69 1.13 -16.41
C GLY A 48 -9.65 1.61 -14.96
N TRP A 49 -8.62 1.26 -14.16
CA TRP A 49 -8.50 1.73 -12.77
C TRP A 49 -7.05 1.76 -12.28
N ARG A 50 -6.79 2.62 -11.28
CA ARG A 50 -5.54 2.64 -10.53
C ARG A 50 -5.75 3.05 -9.07
N LEU A 51 -4.97 2.46 -8.18
CA LEU A 51 -4.85 2.90 -6.79
C LEU A 51 -4.08 4.23 -6.77
N VAL A 52 -4.65 5.25 -6.14
CA VAL A 52 -4.00 6.57 -6.00
C VAL A 52 -3.24 6.64 -4.69
N ARG A 53 -3.85 6.16 -3.60
CA ARG A 53 -3.26 6.12 -2.25
C ARG A 53 -4.01 5.20 -1.33
N SER A 54 -3.37 4.85 -0.21
CA SER A 54 -3.99 4.17 0.93
C SER A 54 -3.76 5.00 2.17
N LEU A 55 -4.80 5.19 2.99
CA LEU A 55 -4.76 5.97 4.22
C LEU A 55 -5.07 5.06 5.39
N GLU A 56 -4.18 5.01 6.37
CA GLU A 56 -4.39 4.18 7.56
C GLU A 56 -5.44 4.77 8.49
N LEU A 57 -6.34 3.93 9.00
CA LEU A 57 -7.36 4.29 9.99
C LEU A 57 -6.74 4.35 11.39
N GLY A 58 -6.25 5.51 11.75
CA GLY A 58 -5.54 5.70 13.03
C GLY A 58 -4.23 4.91 13.06
N LYS A 59 -4.09 3.99 14.03
CA LYS A 59 -2.94 3.07 14.16
C LYS A 59 -3.42 1.62 14.20
N SER A 60 -4.44 1.31 13.41
CA SER A 60 -5.11 0.00 13.45
C SER A 60 -4.52 -1.04 12.49
N GLY A 61 -3.65 -0.63 11.56
CA GLY A 61 -3.22 -1.45 10.44
C GLY A 61 -4.28 -1.64 9.35
N ASN A 62 -5.48 -1.06 9.50
CA ASN A 62 -6.53 -1.06 8.49
C ASN A 62 -6.43 0.17 7.60
N TYR A 63 -6.72 0.03 6.31
CA TYR A 63 -6.56 1.10 5.34
C TYR A 63 -7.87 1.41 4.61
N ILE A 64 -8.00 2.67 4.20
CA ILE A 64 -8.96 3.07 3.17
C ILE A 64 -8.18 3.32 1.87
N HIS A 65 -8.55 2.62 0.83
CA HIS A 65 -7.93 2.71 -0.49
C HIS A 65 -8.69 3.69 -1.37
N MET A 66 -7.97 4.66 -1.94
CA MET A 66 -8.50 5.66 -2.84
C MET A 66 -8.17 5.26 -4.27
N VAL A 67 -9.18 4.97 -5.07
CA VAL A 67 -9.05 4.43 -6.43
C VAL A 67 -9.61 5.41 -7.44
N LEU A 68 -8.90 5.61 -8.52
CA LEU A 68 -9.36 6.32 -9.70
C LEU A 68 -9.83 5.33 -10.75
N ILE A 69 -11.05 5.50 -11.24
CA ILE A 69 -11.62 4.82 -12.41
C ILE A 69 -11.46 5.73 -13.62
N ASP A 70 -11.13 5.18 -14.76
CA ASP A 70 -11.10 5.95 -16.01
C ASP A 70 -12.49 6.51 -16.32
N SER A 71 -12.58 7.79 -16.65
CA SER A 71 -13.85 8.49 -16.80
C SER A 71 -14.77 7.90 -17.89
N ASN A 72 -14.20 7.23 -18.90
CA ASN A 72 -14.95 6.53 -19.95
C ASN A 72 -15.42 5.12 -19.52
N ARG A 73 -15.00 4.65 -18.36
CA ARG A 73 -15.31 3.31 -17.82
C ARG A 73 -16.08 3.39 -16.49
N ASP A 74 -16.48 4.58 -16.04
CA ASP A 74 -17.07 4.78 -14.72
C ASP A 74 -18.48 4.19 -14.55
N MET A 75 -19.14 3.82 -15.66
CA MET A 75 -20.42 3.09 -15.65
C MET A 75 -20.24 1.57 -15.73
N ASP A 76 -19.01 1.08 -15.92
CA ASP A 76 -18.70 -0.34 -16.06
C ASP A 76 -18.42 -0.98 -14.69
N LYS A 77 -19.44 -1.65 -14.13
CA LYS A 77 -19.33 -2.32 -12.82
C LYS A 77 -18.20 -3.36 -12.74
N ALA A 78 -17.80 -3.95 -13.88
CA ALA A 78 -16.71 -4.94 -13.91
C ALA A 78 -15.36 -4.33 -13.51
N VAL A 79 -15.12 -3.06 -13.85
CA VAL A 79 -13.89 -2.34 -13.47
C VAL A 79 -13.78 -2.19 -11.94
N TYR A 80 -14.88 -1.86 -11.28
CA TYR A 80 -14.93 -1.78 -9.81
C TYR A 80 -14.66 -3.14 -9.16
N GLY A 81 -15.29 -4.21 -9.67
CA GLY A 81 -15.07 -5.58 -9.22
C GLY A 81 -13.64 -6.05 -9.38
N ALA A 82 -13.00 -5.73 -10.51
CA ALA A 82 -11.59 -6.04 -10.77
C ALA A 82 -10.65 -5.33 -9.79
N ALA A 83 -10.90 -4.05 -9.51
CA ALA A 83 -10.15 -3.28 -8.53
C ALA A 83 -10.28 -3.88 -7.12
N LEU A 84 -11.51 -4.18 -6.68
CA LEU A 84 -11.78 -4.80 -5.38
C LEU A 84 -11.07 -6.15 -5.24
N SER A 85 -11.19 -7.02 -6.25
CA SER A 85 -10.54 -8.34 -6.25
C SER A 85 -9.02 -8.25 -6.12
N LYS A 86 -8.40 -7.21 -6.69
CA LYS A 86 -6.96 -7.02 -6.61
C LYS A 86 -6.52 -6.41 -5.28
N ILE A 87 -7.22 -5.37 -4.82
CA ILE A 87 -6.86 -4.59 -3.63
C ILE A 87 -7.19 -5.38 -2.36
N CYS A 88 -8.43 -5.90 -2.24
CA CYS A 88 -8.88 -6.56 -1.01
C CYS A 88 -8.37 -8.00 -0.84
N ARG A 89 -7.66 -8.57 -1.81
CA ARG A 89 -7.14 -9.95 -1.74
C ARG A 89 -6.28 -10.21 -0.50
N SER A 90 -5.48 -9.25 -0.10
CA SER A 90 -4.58 -9.35 1.06
C SER A 90 -5.18 -8.86 2.37
N GLU A 91 -6.45 -8.49 2.38
CA GLU A 91 -7.14 -7.87 3.52
C GLU A 91 -8.33 -8.72 3.99
N PRO A 92 -8.09 -9.85 4.69
CA PRO A 92 -9.12 -10.86 4.97
C PRO A 92 -10.15 -10.42 6.01
N ASP A 93 -9.88 -9.41 6.81
CA ASP A 93 -10.72 -9.00 7.93
C ASP A 93 -11.36 -7.62 7.74
N PHE A 94 -10.69 -6.74 7.03
CA PHE A 94 -11.16 -5.39 6.73
C PHE A 94 -10.64 -4.91 5.39
N CYS A 95 -11.53 -4.42 4.53
CA CYS A 95 -11.16 -3.73 3.29
C CYS A 95 -12.15 -2.61 3.02
N ARG A 96 -11.65 -1.40 2.83
CA ARG A 96 -12.48 -0.25 2.45
C ARG A 96 -11.89 0.43 1.23
N VAL A 97 -12.70 0.59 0.19
CA VAL A 97 -12.27 1.18 -1.08
C VAL A 97 -13.26 2.25 -1.50
N ARG A 98 -12.75 3.40 -1.90
CA ARG A 98 -13.50 4.54 -2.39
C ARG A 98 -13.07 4.86 -3.80
N PHE A 99 -14.03 5.14 -4.69
CA PHE A 99 -13.82 5.29 -6.11
C PHE A 99 -14.21 6.67 -6.62
N TRP A 100 -13.33 7.27 -7.43
CA TRP A 100 -13.58 8.52 -8.16
C TRP A 100 -13.24 8.33 -9.63
N ASN A 101 -13.74 9.19 -10.51
CA ASN A 101 -13.40 9.22 -11.94
C ASN A 101 -12.66 10.51 -12.33
N GLN A 102 -12.35 11.38 -11.37
CA GLN A 102 -11.54 12.59 -11.57
C GLN A 102 -10.53 12.72 -10.45
N GLU A 103 -9.25 12.77 -10.79
CA GLU A 103 -8.14 12.75 -9.81
C GLU A 103 -8.18 13.93 -8.84
N ARG A 104 -8.59 15.12 -9.31
CA ARG A 104 -8.70 16.34 -8.49
C ARG A 104 -9.67 16.19 -7.31
N HIS A 105 -10.59 15.23 -7.37
CA HIS A 105 -11.58 14.96 -6.32
C HIS A 105 -11.23 13.76 -5.44
N VAL A 106 -10.13 13.06 -5.74
CA VAL A 106 -9.68 11.95 -4.89
C VAL A 106 -9.25 12.51 -3.54
N SER A 107 -9.95 12.09 -2.47
CA SER A 107 -9.70 12.60 -1.13
C SER A 107 -8.26 12.38 -0.69
N GLN A 108 -7.69 13.38 -0.02
CA GLN A 108 -6.35 13.32 0.57
C GLN A 108 -6.38 12.94 2.06
N SER A 109 -7.56 12.85 2.63
CA SER A 109 -7.78 12.51 4.03
C SER A 109 -8.86 11.44 4.19
N ILE A 110 -8.97 10.85 5.38
CA ILE A 110 -10.02 9.88 5.72
C ILE A 110 -11.40 10.51 5.65
N SER A 111 -11.51 11.77 6.10
CA SER A 111 -12.73 12.53 6.04
C SER A 111 -12.90 13.20 4.67
N PHE A 112 -14.13 13.27 4.18
CA PHE A 112 -14.45 13.95 2.93
C PHE A 112 -14.59 15.47 3.12
N LYS A 113 -14.23 16.20 2.07
CA LYS A 113 -14.81 17.51 1.77
C LYS A 113 -16.08 17.31 0.96
N ASP A 114 -17.01 18.27 1.00
CA ASP A 114 -18.28 18.19 0.25
C ASP A 114 -18.07 17.91 -1.25
N SER A 115 -17.08 18.56 -1.86
CA SER A 115 -16.76 18.37 -3.28
C SER A 115 -16.20 16.98 -3.58
N GLU A 116 -15.47 16.37 -2.65
CA GLU A 116 -14.93 15.00 -2.78
C GLU A 116 -16.06 13.97 -2.64
N PHE A 117 -16.99 14.19 -1.69
CA PHE A 117 -18.16 13.35 -1.52
C PHE A 117 -19.08 13.40 -2.73
N LYS A 118 -19.41 14.61 -3.22
CA LYS A 118 -20.23 14.79 -4.43
C LYS A 118 -19.64 14.13 -5.67
N ALA A 119 -18.34 13.99 -5.73
CA ALA A 119 -17.65 13.34 -6.85
C ALA A 119 -17.41 11.84 -6.64
N LEU A 120 -17.75 11.28 -5.47
CA LEU A 120 -17.59 9.86 -5.18
C LEU A 120 -18.47 9.02 -6.10
N ARG A 121 -17.88 7.99 -6.74
CA ARG A 121 -18.59 7.13 -7.70
C ARG A 121 -19.08 5.83 -7.08
N ALA A 122 -18.30 5.28 -6.13
CA ALA A 122 -18.70 4.12 -5.34
C ALA A 122 -17.90 4.04 -4.04
N GLU A 123 -18.43 3.33 -3.07
CA GLU A 123 -17.72 2.93 -1.84
C GLU A 123 -17.98 1.46 -1.56
N TYR A 124 -16.91 0.72 -1.29
CA TYR A 124 -16.95 -0.65 -0.80
C TYR A 124 -16.47 -0.69 0.63
N ILE A 125 -17.18 -1.45 1.46
CA ILE A 125 -16.82 -1.75 2.84
C ILE A 125 -16.96 -3.25 3.06
N PHE A 126 -15.88 -3.86 3.52
CA PHE A 126 -15.86 -5.18 4.12
C PHE A 126 -15.29 -5.07 5.53
N ASN A 127 -16.04 -5.56 6.52
CA ASN A 127 -15.60 -5.64 7.90
C ASN A 127 -16.14 -6.93 8.51
N ARG A 128 -15.28 -7.93 8.65
CA ARG A 128 -15.65 -9.24 9.17
C ARG A 128 -16.20 -9.15 10.59
N ALA A 129 -15.52 -8.42 11.47
CA ALA A 129 -15.92 -8.28 12.87
C ALA A 129 -17.29 -7.60 13.03
N GLY A 130 -17.62 -6.66 12.14
CA GLY A 130 -18.91 -5.97 12.13
C GLY A 130 -19.98 -6.67 11.29
N GLY A 131 -19.66 -7.78 10.61
CA GLY A 131 -20.60 -8.47 9.72
C GLY A 131 -21.05 -7.64 8.52
N VAL A 132 -20.24 -6.69 8.07
CA VAL A 132 -20.56 -5.78 6.96
C VAL A 132 -19.83 -6.19 5.70
N GLN A 133 -20.57 -6.35 4.60
CA GLN A 133 -20.02 -6.42 3.25
C GLN A 133 -20.99 -5.71 2.31
N GLN A 134 -20.58 -4.56 1.79
CA GLN A 134 -21.43 -3.72 0.98
C GLN A 134 -20.64 -2.97 -0.10
N LEU A 135 -21.17 -2.95 -1.32
CA LEU A 135 -20.72 -2.08 -2.40
C LEU A 135 -21.90 -1.19 -2.79
N LEU A 136 -21.78 0.09 -2.54
CA LEU A 136 -22.75 1.11 -2.96
C LEU A 136 -22.14 2.00 -4.04
N TYR A 137 -22.92 2.33 -5.04
CA TYR A 137 -22.55 3.26 -6.10
C TYR A 137 -23.22 4.63 -5.87
N ALA A 138 -22.71 5.69 -6.47
CA ALA A 138 -23.49 6.91 -6.61
C ALA A 138 -24.71 6.64 -7.50
N CYS A 139 -25.87 7.27 -7.20
CA CYS A 139 -27.08 7.08 -8.00
C CYS A 139 -26.96 7.62 -9.45
N THR A 140 -25.87 8.33 -9.73
CA THR A 140 -25.47 8.72 -11.09
C THR A 140 -24.72 7.60 -11.84
N VAL A 141 -24.27 6.55 -11.15
CA VAL A 141 -23.61 5.36 -11.74
C VAL A 141 -24.61 4.23 -11.97
N VAL A 142 -25.53 4.04 -11.01
CA VAL A 142 -26.57 3.01 -11.09
C VAL A 142 -27.92 3.62 -10.77
N SER A 143 -28.98 3.16 -11.45
CA SER A 143 -30.34 3.64 -11.23
C SER A 143 -31.09 2.93 -10.11
N ASP A 144 -30.59 1.77 -9.67
CA ASP A 144 -31.21 1.00 -8.60
C ASP A 144 -30.96 1.65 -7.24
N LYS A 145 -32.01 2.24 -6.67
CA LYS A 145 -31.94 2.96 -5.38
C LYS A 145 -31.55 2.07 -4.20
N SER A 146 -31.69 0.75 -4.29
CA SER A 146 -31.25 -0.17 -3.24
C SER A 146 -29.75 -0.38 -3.22
N GLN A 147 -29.06 -0.05 -4.30
CA GLN A 147 -27.61 -0.21 -4.50
C GLN A 147 -26.86 1.12 -4.61
N CYS A 148 -27.54 2.24 -4.37
CA CYS A 148 -26.89 3.53 -4.54
C CYS A 148 -27.10 4.47 -3.36
N PHE A 149 -26.20 5.44 -3.27
CA PHE A 149 -26.29 6.59 -2.36
C PHE A 149 -26.40 7.89 -3.16
N SER A 150 -27.13 8.86 -2.58
CA SER A 150 -27.21 10.22 -3.12
C SER A 150 -26.07 11.05 -2.56
N ASN A 151 -25.29 11.68 -3.42
CA ASN A 151 -24.14 12.53 -3.10
C ASN A 151 -24.24 13.91 -3.78
#